data_f000d8740456313680188b3a28464485
#
_entry.id   f000d8740456313680188b3a28464485
#
_cell.length_a   1.000
_cell.length_b   1.000
_cell.length_c   1.000
_cell.angle_alpha   90.00
_cell.angle_beta   90.00
_cell.angle_gamma   90.00
#
_symmetry.space_group_name_H-M   'P 1'
#
loop_
_entity.id
_entity.type
_entity.pdbx_description
1 polymer ?
#
loop_
_entity_poly.entity_id
_entity_poly.type
_entity_poly.pdbx_seq_one_letter_code
_entity_poly.pdbx_strand_id
1 'polypeptide(L)'
;RTLKLSPVVPTASMRMEVSRPKLAVAMRGNNKISKRKLFRYKLILKLLFDMMFGWTSKRYQKMYENGKIDASLTLEVEVEERFHFVMLTMDTQEPVALSHQIRTAIKEFAHDMDVTEEHLDIVKSEMYGDLMHGLNSLEYMATQYETLIDGENLFDLPKILQDIHLEDILEVGHEFIDHCDM
;
A
#
# COMPACT_ATOMS: atom_id res chain seq x y z
N ARG A 1 15.39 18.87 -14.27
CA ARG A 1 15.74 17.69 -15.08
C ARG A 1 14.58 16.73 -15.00
N THR A 2 13.82 16.54 -16.08
CA THR A 2 12.73 15.57 -16.13
C THR A 2 13.30 14.15 -16.13
N LEU A 3 12.95 13.35 -15.14
CA LEU A 3 13.27 11.92 -15.13
C LEU A 3 12.47 11.24 -16.26
N LYS A 4 13.18 10.65 -17.22
CA LYS A 4 12.57 9.73 -18.17
C LYS A 4 12.51 8.35 -17.51
N LEU A 5 11.32 7.93 -17.14
CA LEU A 5 11.09 6.58 -16.61
C LEU A 5 11.20 5.57 -17.76
N SER A 6 11.95 4.49 -17.51
CA SER A 6 11.99 3.35 -18.45
C SER A 6 10.65 2.60 -18.41
N PRO A 7 10.26 1.95 -19.51
CA PRO A 7 9.08 1.07 -19.52
C PRO A 7 9.20 0.01 -18.42
N VAL A 8 8.06 -0.33 -17.82
CA VAL A 8 8.01 -1.40 -16.82
C VAL A 8 8.15 -2.76 -17.52
N VAL A 9 8.99 -3.62 -16.96
CA VAL A 9 9.08 -5.02 -17.39
C VAL A 9 7.93 -5.78 -16.69
N PRO A 10 6.94 -6.29 -17.43
CA PRO A 10 5.71 -6.80 -16.81
C PRO A 10 5.92 -8.07 -15.99
N THR A 11 6.98 -8.83 -16.25
CA THR A 11 7.31 -10.03 -15.48
C THR A 11 8.81 -10.30 -15.54
N ALA A 12 9.42 -10.54 -14.39
CA ALA A 12 10.79 -11.00 -14.29
C ALA A 12 10.87 -12.18 -13.32
N SER A 13 11.72 -13.16 -13.61
CA SER A 13 11.99 -14.26 -12.71
C SER A 13 13.50 -14.49 -12.57
N MET A 14 13.93 -14.80 -11.35
CA MET A 14 15.30 -15.13 -11.01
C MET A 14 15.32 -16.40 -10.19
N ARG A 15 16.23 -17.33 -10.52
CA ARG A 15 16.47 -18.52 -9.69
C ARG A 15 17.40 -18.16 -8.55
N MET A 16 16.98 -18.49 -7.34
CA MET A 16 17.75 -18.29 -6.11
C MET A 16 17.64 -19.54 -5.23
N GLU A 17 18.66 -19.80 -4.41
CA GLU A 17 18.58 -20.82 -3.37
C GLU A 17 17.80 -20.28 -2.18
N VAL A 18 16.49 -20.48 -2.19
CA VAL A 18 15.57 -20.05 -1.13
C VAL A 18 14.67 -21.21 -0.73
N SER A 19 14.26 -21.23 0.53
CA SER A 19 13.37 -22.28 1.06
C SER A 19 11.96 -22.25 0.46
N ARG A 20 11.49 -21.06 0.06
CA ARG A 20 10.21 -20.82 -0.60
C ARG A 20 10.37 -19.78 -1.70
N PRO A 21 9.62 -19.88 -2.82
CA PRO A 21 9.59 -18.83 -3.81
C PRO A 21 9.07 -17.52 -3.23
N LYS A 22 9.68 -16.42 -3.64
CA LYS A 22 9.23 -15.06 -3.30
C LYS A 22 8.46 -14.47 -4.48
N LEU A 23 7.28 -13.93 -4.18
CA LEU A 23 6.48 -13.16 -5.12
C LEU A 23 6.56 -11.67 -4.74
N ALA A 24 6.83 -10.84 -5.72
CA ALA A 24 6.64 -9.40 -5.61
C ALA A 24 5.65 -8.93 -6.70
N VAL A 25 4.63 -8.20 -6.30
CA VAL A 25 3.69 -7.51 -7.19
C VAL A 25 3.86 -6.02 -6.97
N ALA A 26 4.38 -5.33 -7.98
CA ALA A 26 4.66 -3.91 -7.92
C ALA A 26 3.78 -3.14 -8.91
N MET A 27 3.31 -1.99 -8.48
CA MET A 27 2.53 -1.05 -9.29
C MET A 27 3.19 0.31 -9.25
N ARG A 28 3.49 0.86 -10.42
CA ARG A 28 4.03 2.21 -10.56
C ARG A 28 2.94 3.15 -11.04
N GLY A 29 2.63 4.17 -10.26
CA GLY A 29 1.68 5.20 -10.65
C GLY A 29 2.25 6.12 -11.72
N ASN A 30 1.40 6.53 -12.65
CA ASN A 30 1.74 7.44 -13.75
C ASN A 30 1.04 8.79 -13.64
N ASN A 31 0.10 8.95 -12.71
CA ASN A 31 -0.58 10.22 -12.44
C ASN A 31 0.35 11.20 -11.72
N LYS A 32 0.08 12.50 -11.89
CA LYS A 32 0.82 13.56 -11.21
C LYS A 32 0.12 13.94 -9.91
N ILE A 33 0.88 13.96 -8.83
CA ILE A 33 0.38 14.31 -7.51
C ILE A 33 0.91 15.70 -7.13
N SER A 34 0.02 16.57 -6.63
CA SER A 34 0.43 17.89 -6.13
C SER A 34 1.24 17.72 -4.84
N LYS A 35 2.34 18.49 -4.70
CA LYS A 35 3.17 18.51 -3.50
C LYS A 35 2.37 18.61 -2.19
N ARG A 36 1.35 19.47 -2.16
CA ARG A 36 0.52 19.69 -0.98
C ARG A 36 -0.36 18.49 -0.61
N LYS A 37 -0.54 17.54 -1.52
CA LYS A 37 -1.39 16.35 -1.33
C LYS A 37 -0.59 15.07 -1.14
N LEU A 38 0.75 15.12 -1.22
CA LEU A 38 1.59 13.92 -1.21
C LEU A 38 1.35 13.06 0.04
N PHE A 39 1.35 13.67 1.22
CA PHE A 39 1.19 12.95 2.48
C PHE A 39 -0.21 12.32 2.58
N ARG A 40 -1.27 13.08 2.31
CA ARG A 40 -2.64 12.58 2.29
C ARG A 40 -2.81 11.47 1.25
N TYR A 41 -2.26 11.64 0.06
CA TYR A 41 -2.31 10.63 -1.01
C TYR A 41 -1.61 9.33 -0.58
N LYS A 42 -0.42 9.42 0.01
CA LYS A 42 0.32 8.27 0.56
C LYS A 42 -0.51 7.55 1.62
N LEU A 43 -1.12 8.29 2.55
CA LEU A 43 -1.99 7.72 3.57
C LEU A 43 -3.20 6.98 2.99
N ILE A 44 -3.88 7.58 2.03
CA ILE A 44 -5.05 6.97 1.40
C ILE A 44 -4.67 5.69 0.66
N LEU A 45 -3.56 5.68 -0.11
CA LEU A 45 -3.07 4.47 -0.75
C LEU A 45 -2.72 3.40 0.28
N LYS A 46 -2.04 3.78 1.35
CA LYS A 46 -1.70 2.83 2.42
C LYS A 46 -2.95 2.25 3.06
N LEU A 47 -3.95 3.07 3.39
CA LEU A 47 -5.24 2.61 3.92
C LEU A 47 -5.93 1.63 2.96
N LEU A 48 -6.03 1.96 1.66
CA LEU A 48 -6.64 1.10 0.66
C LEU A 48 -5.98 -0.28 0.61
N PHE A 49 -4.66 -0.32 0.49
CA PHE A 49 -3.94 -1.58 0.38
C PHE A 49 -3.89 -2.36 1.69
N ASP A 50 -3.89 -1.69 2.84
CA ASP A 50 -4.05 -2.33 4.15
C ASP A 50 -5.47 -2.94 4.30
N MET A 51 -6.51 -2.25 3.83
CA MET A 51 -7.87 -2.81 3.80
C MET A 51 -7.96 -4.08 2.95
N MET A 52 -7.29 -4.12 1.81
CA MET A 52 -7.35 -5.24 0.86
C MET A 52 -6.44 -6.41 1.24
N PHE A 53 -5.25 -6.13 1.77
CA PHE A 53 -4.17 -7.12 1.96
C PHE A 53 -3.58 -7.13 3.37
N GLY A 54 -3.97 -6.23 4.24
CA GLY A 54 -3.56 -6.22 5.65
C GLY A 54 -4.13 -7.40 6.42
N TRP A 55 -3.56 -7.67 7.58
CA TRP A 55 -3.90 -8.84 8.41
C TRP A 55 -5.35 -8.85 8.93
N THR A 56 -6.04 -7.70 8.97
CA THR A 56 -7.46 -7.60 9.32
C THR A 56 -8.40 -7.89 8.14
N SER A 57 -7.87 -7.97 6.90
CA SER A 57 -8.69 -8.26 5.73
C SER A 57 -9.13 -9.72 5.69
N LYS A 58 -10.36 -9.97 5.25
CA LYS A 58 -10.87 -11.32 5.01
C LYS A 58 -10.05 -12.05 3.96
N ARG A 59 -9.53 -11.30 2.98
CA ARG A 59 -8.64 -11.83 1.94
C ARG A 59 -7.35 -12.39 2.54
N TYR A 60 -6.67 -11.62 3.38
CA TYR A 60 -5.45 -12.09 4.04
C TYR A 60 -5.72 -13.34 4.88
N GLN A 61 -6.74 -13.31 5.72
CA GLN A 61 -7.11 -14.44 6.58
C GLN A 61 -7.37 -15.70 5.75
N LYS A 62 -8.15 -15.59 4.67
CA LYS A 62 -8.44 -16.72 3.77
C LYS A 62 -7.18 -17.25 3.07
N MET A 63 -6.29 -16.38 2.61
CA MET A 63 -5.04 -16.79 1.99
C MET A 63 -4.12 -17.47 3.00
N TYR A 64 -4.06 -16.97 4.23
CA TYR A 64 -3.26 -17.52 5.32
C TYR A 64 -3.78 -18.90 5.76
N GLU A 65 -5.09 -19.03 6.00
CA GLU A 65 -5.73 -20.29 6.38
C GLU A 65 -5.56 -21.37 5.30
N ASN A 66 -5.57 -21.00 4.04
CA ASN A 66 -5.36 -21.91 2.91
C ASN A 66 -3.87 -22.21 2.63
N GLY A 67 -2.95 -21.67 3.45
CA GLY A 67 -1.51 -21.86 3.30
C GLY A 67 -0.90 -21.24 2.04
N LYS A 68 -1.62 -20.32 1.37
CA LYS A 68 -1.14 -19.64 0.16
C LYS A 68 -0.09 -18.57 0.48
N ILE A 69 -0.20 -17.95 1.64
CA ILE A 69 0.74 -17.00 2.21
C ILE A 69 1.05 -17.38 3.65
N ASP A 70 2.11 -16.80 4.17
CA ASP A 70 2.44 -16.81 5.59
C ASP A 70 2.56 -15.37 6.11
N ALA A 71 3.15 -15.20 7.31
CA ALA A 71 3.36 -13.88 7.90
C ALA A 71 4.42 -13.02 7.16
N SER A 72 4.96 -13.49 6.04
CA SER A 72 5.96 -12.77 5.23
C SER A 72 5.36 -11.69 4.33
N LEU A 73 4.01 -11.63 4.20
CA LEU A 73 3.37 -10.60 3.38
C LEU A 73 3.71 -9.22 3.92
N THR A 74 4.30 -8.40 3.08
CA THR A 74 4.62 -7.00 3.38
C THR A 74 4.04 -6.08 2.32
N LEU A 75 3.66 -4.89 2.75
CA LEU A 75 3.16 -3.82 1.91
C LEU A 75 4.09 -2.62 2.02
N GLU A 76 4.57 -2.14 0.89
CA GLU A 76 5.34 -0.91 0.78
C GLU A 76 4.58 0.09 -0.08
N VAL A 77 4.41 1.31 0.42
CA VAL A 77 3.77 2.43 -0.30
C VAL A 77 4.72 3.61 -0.24
N GLU A 78 5.25 3.98 -1.38
CA GLU A 78 6.10 5.16 -1.52
C GLU A 78 5.46 6.19 -2.43
N VAL A 79 5.38 7.44 -1.96
CA VAL A 79 4.82 8.56 -2.71
C VAL A 79 5.75 9.75 -2.56
N GLU A 80 6.39 10.06 -3.68
CA GLU A 80 7.30 11.19 -3.83
C GLU A 80 6.82 12.11 -4.95
N GLU A 81 7.32 13.32 -5.02
CA GLU A 81 6.94 14.30 -6.05
C GLU A 81 7.08 13.78 -7.49
N ARG A 82 8.07 12.92 -7.72
CA ARG A 82 8.47 12.49 -9.07
C ARG A 82 8.17 11.03 -9.37
N PHE A 83 7.88 10.25 -8.37
CA PHE A 83 7.53 8.84 -8.53
C PHE A 83 6.69 8.37 -7.35
N HIS A 84 5.85 7.40 -7.59
CA HIS A 84 5.11 6.72 -6.54
C HIS A 84 4.83 5.29 -6.98
N PHE A 85 4.87 4.40 -6.01
CA PHE A 85 4.61 2.99 -6.24
C PHE A 85 4.01 2.32 -5.01
N VAL A 86 3.38 1.18 -5.26
CA VAL A 86 2.94 0.24 -4.24
C VAL A 86 3.56 -1.11 -4.56
N MET A 87 4.10 -1.79 -3.56
CA MET A 87 4.69 -3.11 -3.72
C MET A 87 4.21 -4.05 -2.62
N LEU A 88 3.74 -5.22 -3.04
CA LEU A 88 3.39 -6.35 -2.17
C LEU A 88 4.45 -7.43 -2.36
N THR A 89 5.04 -7.90 -1.26
CA THR A 89 5.98 -9.02 -1.29
C THR A 89 5.56 -10.11 -0.33
N MET A 90 5.75 -11.37 -0.71
CA MET A 90 5.37 -12.52 0.10
C MET A 90 6.07 -13.80 -0.33
N ASP A 91 6.18 -14.73 0.60
CA ASP A 91 6.63 -16.09 0.32
C ASP A 91 5.39 -16.95 -0.01
N THR A 92 5.45 -17.70 -1.11
CA THR A 92 4.33 -18.56 -1.54
C THR A 92 4.82 -19.73 -2.37
N GLN A 93 4.11 -20.85 -2.30
CA GLN A 93 4.38 -22.02 -3.16
C GLN A 93 3.76 -21.89 -4.56
N GLU A 94 2.83 -20.95 -4.74
CA GLU A 94 2.06 -20.77 -5.99
C GLU A 94 2.21 -19.34 -6.54
N PRO A 95 3.43 -18.85 -6.85
CA PRO A 95 3.64 -17.44 -7.20
C PRO A 95 2.86 -16.97 -8.43
N VAL A 96 2.70 -17.81 -9.44
CA VAL A 96 1.99 -17.45 -10.67
C VAL A 96 0.49 -17.32 -10.42
N ALA A 97 -0.13 -18.31 -9.76
CA ALA A 97 -1.55 -18.29 -9.45
C ALA A 97 -1.89 -17.14 -8.50
N LEU A 98 -1.06 -16.94 -7.47
CA LEU A 98 -1.26 -15.88 -6.49
C LEU A 98 -1.06 -14.49 -7.12
N SER A 99 -0.08 -14.32 -7.98
CA SER A 99 0.12 -13.06 -8.73
C SER A 99 -1.14 -12.70 -9.52
N HIS A 100 -1.71 -13.66 -10.24
CA HIS A 100 -2.95 -13.42 -10.99
C HIS A 100 -4.11 -13.03 -10.07
N GLN A 101 -4.29 -13.72 -8.93
CA GLN A 101 -5.35 -13.42 -7.96
C GLN A 101 -5.20 -12.02 -7.36
N ILE A 102 -3.98 -11.64 -6.98
CA ILE A 102 -3.71 -10.31 -6.43
C ILE A 102 -3.98 -9.22 -7.47
N ARG A 103 -3.49 -9.38 -8.70
CA ARG A 103 -3.70 -8.40 -9.77
C ARG A 103 -5.17 -8.23 -10.13
N THR A 104 -5.93 -9.32 -10.16
CA THR A 104 -7.39 -9.26 -10.39
C THR A 104 -8.08 -8.52 -9.24
N ALA A 105 -7.76 -8.85 -8.00
CA ALA A 105 -8.31 -8.18 -6.84
C ALA A 105 -8.04 -6.67 -6.86
N ILE A 106 -6.81 -6.25 -7.19
CA ILE A 106 -6.45 -4.84 -7.28
C ILE A 106 -7.30 -4.12 -8.35
N LYS A 107 -7.47 -4.73 -9.52
CA LYS A 107 -8.29 -4.14 -10.59
C LYS A 107 -9.77 -4.00 -10.21
N GLU A 108 -10.27 -4.88 -9.36
CA GLU A 108 -11.66 -4.92 -8.90
C GLU A 108 -11.85 -4.27 -7.51
N PHE A 109 -10.88 -3.49 -7.05
CA PHE A 109 -10.80 -2.95 -5.68
C PHE A 109 -12.08 -2.25 -5.22
N ALA A 110 -12.76 -1.53 -6.11
CA ALA A 110 -13.98 -0.78 -5.78
C ALA A 110 -15.17 -1.70 -5.40
N HIS A 111 -15.10 -2.97 -5.74
CA HIS A 111 -16.09 -4.00 -5.40
C HIS A 111 -15.55 -5.04 -4.40
N ASP A 112 -14.38 -4.78 -3.84
CA ASP A 112 -13.76 -5.68 -2.88
C ASP A 112 -14.55 -5.72 -1.56
N MET A 113 -14.74 -6.93 -1.02
CA MET A 113 -15.49 -7.13 0.23
C MET A 113 -14.85 -6.49 1.46
N ASP A 114 -13.57 -6.18 1.37
CA ASP A 114 -12.79 -5.55 2.45
C ASP A 114 -12.74 -4.02 2.32
N VAL A 115 -13.19 -3.45 1.18
CA VAL A 115 -13.23 -2.00 0.95
C VAL A 115 -14.60 -1.45 1.40
N THR A 116 -14.74 -1.28 2.70
CA THR A 116 -15.96 -0.82 3.38
C THR A 116 -15.66 0.26 4.40
N GLU A 117 -16.65 1.09 4.73
CA GLU A 117 -16.51 2.13 5.75
C GLU A 117 -16.13 1.54 7.13
N GLU A 118 -16.78 0.43 7.50
CA GLU A 118 -16.51 -0.26 8.77
C GLU A 118 -15.05 -0.75 8.86
N HIS A 119 -14.54 -1.34 7.78
CA HIS A 119 -13.16 -1.81 7.75
C HIS A 119 -12.15 -0.65 7.68
N LEU A 120 -12.51 0.45 6.99
CA LEU A 120 -11.71 1.66 6.98
C LEU A 120 -11.49 2.20 8.39
N ASP A 121 -12.52 2.23 9.24
CA ASP A 121 -12.39 2.67 10.64
C ASP A 121 -11.46 1.78 11.46
N ILE A 122 -11.47 0.47 11.21
CA ILE A 122 -10.54 -0.47 11.84
C ILE A 122 -9.10 -0.14 11.44
N VAL A 123 -8.83 -0.02 10.14
CA VAL A 123 -7.47 0.22 9.62
C VAL A 123 -6.96 1.60 10.04
N LYS A 124 -7.82 2.62 10.10
CA LYS A 124 -7.45 3.94 10.65
C LYS A 124 -7.04 3.84 12.12
N SER A 125 -7.77 3.06 12.91
CA SER A 125 -7.48 2.87 14.34
C SER A 125 -6.14 2.17 14.54
N GLU A 126 -5.81 1.18 13.70
CA GLU A 126 -4.50 0.52 13.70
C GLU A 126 -3.37 1.50 13.35
N MET A 127 -3.53 2.26 12.28
CA MET A 127 -2.52 3.24 11.85
C MET A 127 -2.29 4.32 12.93
N TYR A 128 -3.33 4.74 13.62
CA TYR A 128 -3.22 5.65 14.76
C TYR A 128 -2.48 5.00 15.93
N GLY A 129 -2.77 3.74 16.25
CA GLY A 129 -2.08 2.98 17.29
C GLY A 129 -0.59 2.83 17.00
N ASP A 130 -0.24 2.53 15.77
CA ASP A 130 1.16 2.42 15.31
C ASP A 130 1.90 3.76 15.45
N LEU A 131 1.23 4.88 15.12
CA LEU A 131 1.77 6.20 15.35
C LEU A 131 2.06 6.44 16.83
N MET A 132 1.10 6.15 17.70
CA MET A 132 1.27 6.35 19.16
C MET A 132 2.42 5.51 19.70
N HIS A 133 2.58 4.28 19.21
CA HIS A 133 3.74 3.44 19.54
C HIS A 133 5.04 4.04 19.02
N GLY A 134 5.04 4.49 17.76
CA GLY A 134 6.22 5.07 17.10
C GLY A 134 6.72 6.35 17.79
N LEU A 135 5.83 7.18 18.31
CA LEU A 135 6.20 8.42 19.02
C LEU A 135 7.04 8.17 20.29
N ASN A 136 7.05 6.96 20.83
CA ASN A 136 7.92 6.57 21.93
C ASN A 136 9.35 6.22 21.48
N SER A 137 9.62 6.15 20.18
CA SER A 137 10.92 5.83 19.62
C SER A 137 11.57 7.06 19.01
N LEU A 138 12.74 7.44 19.52
CA LEU A 138 13.54 8.54 18.96
C LEU A 138 13.99 8.24 17.51
N GLU A 139 14.28 6.97 17.22
CA GLU A 139 14.67 6.52 15.89
C GLU A 139 13.52 6.70 14.89
N TYR A 140 12.31 6.27 15.26
CA TYR A 140 11.12 6.49 14.44
C TYR A 140 10.88 7.98 14.18
N MET A 141 10.96 8.82 15.22
CA MET A 141 10.80 10.27 15.08
C MET A 141 11.86 10.87 14.14
N ALA A 142 13.10 10.42 14.24
CA ALA A 142 14.19 10.91 13.37
C ALA A 142 13.97 10.51 11.90
N THR A 143 13.51 9.29 11.64
CA THR A 143 13.25 8.82 10.26
C THR A 143 12.04 9.48 9.62
N GLN A 144 11.06 9.93 10.43
CA GLN A 144 9.86 10.63 9.92
C GLN A 144 10.06 12.15 9.79
N TYR A 145 11.22 12.68 10.19
CA TYR A 145 11.49 14.12 10.17
C TYR A 145 11.41 14.74 8.76
N GLU A 146 11.80 14.01 7.73
CA GLU A 146 11.72 14.48 6.35
C GLU A 146 10.30 14.77 5.89
N THR A 147 9.31 14.05 6.42
CA THR A 147 7.88 14.29 6.15
C THR A 147 7.38 15.61 6.77
N LEU A 148 8.13 16.19 7.70
CA LEU A 148 7.76 17.44 8.40
C LEU A 148 8.04 18.71 7.57
N ILE A 149 8.79 18.64 6.47
CA ILE A 149 9.38 19.82 5.82
C ILE A 149 8.44 20.47 4.80
N ASP A 150 7.48 19.75 4.19
CA ASP A 150 6.74 20.23 3.01
C ASP A 150 5.20 20.37 3.17
N GLY A 151 4.67 20.58 4.36
CA GLY A 151 3.22 20.83 4.56
C GLY A 151 2.62 19.98 5.68
N GLU A 152 1.69 19.07 5.36
CA GLU A 152 1.11 18.13 6.31
C GLU A 152 2.20 17.18 6.83
N ASN A 153 2.21 16.93 8.12
CA ASN A 153 3.26 16.18 8.79
C ASN A 153 2.69 15.08 9.70
N LEU A 154 3.58 14.29 10.30
CA LEU A 154 3.21 13.19 11.17
C LEU A 154 2.26 13.60 12.32
N PHE A 155 2.38 14.82 12.86
CA PHE A 155 1.52 15.31 13.93
C PHE A 155 0.11 15.68 13.43
N ASP A 156 -0.07 15.91 12.14
CA ASP A 156 -1.37 16.15 11.53
C ASP A 156 -2.12 14.83 11.22
N LEU A 157 -1.43 13.67 11.33
CA LEU A 157 -1.97 12.36 11.00
C LEU A 157 -3.34 12.09 11.66
N PRO A 158 -3.56 12.34 12.98
CA PRO A 158 -4.86 12.07 13.61
C PRO A 158 -5.99 12.83 12.93
N LYS A 159 -5.77 14.10 12.61
CA LYS A 159 -6.75 14.95 11.94
C LYS A 159 -7.00 14.49 10.51
N ILE A 160 -5.93 14.19 9.77
CA ILE A 160 -6.03 13.72 8.40
C ILE A 160 -6.80 12.39 8.34
N LEU A 161 -6.53 11.45 9.25
CA LEU A 161 -7.25 10.18 9.33
C LEU A 161 -8.75 10.37 9.60
N GLN A 162 -9.12 11.33 10.46
CA GLN A 162 -10.53 11.65 10.71
C GLN A 162 -11.23 12.18 9.45
N ASP A 163 -10.53 12.95 8.63
CA ASP A 163 -11.06 13.60 7.43
C ASP A 163 -11.04 12.70 6.17
N ILE A 164 -10.52 11.47 6.27
CA ILE A 164 -10.54 10.49 5.16
C ILE A 164 -11.81 9.64 5.28
N HIS A 165 -12.59 9.60 4.20
CA HIS A 165 -13.79 8.78 4.04
C HIS A 165 -13.62 7.75 2.93
N LEU A 166 -14.54 6.79 2.83
CA LEU A 166 -14.49 5.74 1.81
C LEU A 166 -14.49 6.33 0.39
N GLU A 167 -15.17 7.46 0.17
CA GLU A 167 -15.16 8.18 -1.11
C GLU A 167 -13.74 8.60 -1.53
N ASP A 168 -12.93 9.11 -0.58
CA ASP A 168 -11.53 9.47 -0.83
C ASP A 168 -10.70 8.23 -1.19
N ILE A 169 -10.94 7.09 -0.53
CA ILE A 169 -10.29 5.80 -0.82
C ILE A 169 -10.60 5.38 -2.26
N LEU A 170 -11.86 5.46 -2.67
CA LEU A 170 -12.27 5.08 -4.03
C LEU A 170 -11.72 6.05 -5.08
N GLU A 171 -11.77 7.36 -4.83
CA GLU A 171 -11.23 8.38 -5.75
C GLU A 171 -9.73 8.17 -6.00
N VAL A 172 -8.93 8.12 -4.94
CA VAL A 172 -7.47 7.93 -5.06
C VAL A 172 -7.15 6.53 -5.59
N GLY A 173 -7.92 5.51 -5.20
CA GLY A 173 -7.80 4.16 -5.74
C GLY A 173 -7.95 4.15 -7.27
N HIS A 174 -8.97 4.81 -7.82
CA HIS A 174 -9.15 4.96 -9.26
C HIS A 174 -8.03 5.79 -9.90
N GLU A 175 -7.64 6.93 -9.30
CA GLU A 175 -6.53 7.72 -9.82
C GLU A 175 -5.24 6.92 -9.95
N PHE A 176 -4.96 6.03 -9.01
CA PHE A 176 -3.76 5.22 -9.00
C PHE A 176 -3.88 3.95 -9.84
N ILE A 177 -4.90 3.12 -9.58
CA ILE A 177 -5.02 1.76 -10.14
C ILE A 177 -5.33 1.80 -11.63
N ASP A 178 -6.20 2.72 -12.07
CA ASP A 178 -6.60 2.82 -13.49
C ASP A 178 -5.46 3.36 -14.39
N HIS A 179 -4.43 3.97 -13.79
CA HIS A 179 -3.33 4.61 -14.51
C HIS A 179 -1.96 4.02 -14.16
N CYS A 180 -1.88 2.97 -13.34
CA CYS A 180 -0.60 2.37 -12.97
C CYS A 180 -0.12 1.35 -14.01
N ASP A 181 1.21 1.20 -14.08
CA ASP A 181 1.86 0.05 -14.70
C ASP A 181 2.02 -1.05 -13.63
N MET A 182 1.61 -2.28 -13.93
CA MET A 182 1.64 -3.41 -13.01
C MET A 182 2.34 -4.62 -13.63
#